data_44002be0e7f7f0169d03127c945cc09a
#
_entry.id   44002be0e7f7f0169d03127c945cc09a
#
_cell.length_a   1.000
_cell.length_b   1.000
_cell.length_c   1.000
_cell.angle_alpha   90.00
_cell.angle_beta   90.00
_cell.angle_gamma   90.00
#
_symmetry.space_group_name_H-M   'P 1'
#
loop_
_entity.id
_entity.type
_entity.pdbx_description
1 polymer ?
#
loop_
_entity_poly.entity_id
_entity_poly.type
_entity_poly.pdbx_seq_one_letter_code
_entity_poly.pdbx_strand_id
1 'polypeptide(L)'
;MHGKLLLVGTVSNVAGSIEKELKVVLKALSVFKDVEVFLVESDSVDTTIKVLGNMRNANVNFNFVTEGKLSKVIPNRIERIAFCRNIYVDYIRKHYQKQKWDYVAVADLDGINLKLSKKGIESCFKSKFSWDGITANQKFGYYDLYALRAKGWVEQDCFEELEKSKRIVFVQKAKYGKVINFLRQFYFYDSLRKKYIYNKMIKLRKKDGLVRVESAFGGFAIYKSKVFLYADYKLDSKIHSEHVFFNLKIIRQGGEIYVNPRLVNSWFNVYNLNKFLVVRFIREARKFLRNWNTS
;
A
#
# COMPACT_ATOMS: atom_id res chain seq x y z
N MET A 1 25.68 -10.30 -4.23
CA MET A 1 24.85 -9.13 -4.50
C MET A 1 23.90 -9.47 -5.63
N HIS A 2 22.66 -9.04 -5.52
CA HIS A 2 21.69 -9.13 -6.62
C HIS A 2 21.98 -8.02 -7.65
N GLY A 3 21.33 -8.06 -8.82
CA GLY A 3 21.54 -7.11 -9.90
C GLY A 3 21.20 -5.65 -9.56
N LYS A 4 20.85 -4.85 -10.57
CA LYS A 4 20.45 -3.45 -10.41
C LYS A 4 18.99 -3.33 -10.03
N LEU A 5 18.64 -2.35 -9.19
CA LEU A 5 17.28 -2.07 -8.77
C LEU A 5 16.92 -0.60 -8.92
N LEU A 6 15.72 -0.33 -9.43
CA LEU A 6 15.09 0.98 -9.35
C LEU A 6 14.06 0.98 -8.21
N LEU A 7 14.17 1.90 -7.26
CA LEU A 7 13.15 2.20 -6.26
C LEU A 7 12.23 3.30 -6.79
N VAL A 8 10.94 3.02 -6.85
CA VAL A 8 9.92 4.00 -7.25
C VAL A 8 8.84 4.16 -6.18
N GLY A 9 8.20 5.32 -6.16
CA GLY A 9 7.10 5.61 -5.25
C GLY A 9 6.39 6.90 -5.61
N THR A 10 5.18 7.06 -5.07
CA THR A 10 4.42 8.31 -5.12
C THR A 10 4.46 8.96 -3.74
N VAL A 11 4.65 10.27 -3.68
CA VAL A 11 4.79 11.02 -2.44
C VAL A 11 3.95 12.29 -2.42
N SER A 12 3.40 12.62 -1.25
CA SER A 12 2.67 13.86 -0.98
C SER A 12 2.73 14.18 0.51
N ASN A 13 3.11 15.41 0.88
CA ASN A 13 3.17 15.89 2.27
C ASN A 13 4.00 14.98 3.20
N VAL A 14 5.22 14.65 2.80
CA VAL A 14 6.14 13.73 3.50
C VAL A 14 7.42 14.40 4.00
N ALA A 15 7.49 15.74 4.00
CA ALA A 15 8.70 16.48 4.37
C ALA A 15 9.32 16.04 5.70
N GLY A 16 8.50 15.73 6.71
CA GLY A 16 8.96 15.33 8.04
C GLY A 16 9.40 13.87 8.19
N SER A 17 9.15 13.00 7.18
CA SER A 17 9.38 11.55 7.31
C SER A 17 10.24 10.95 6.21
N ILE A 18 10.26 11.54 5.02
CA ILE A 18 10.81 10.94 3.81
C ILE A 18 12.30 10.59 3.92
N GLU A 19 13.13 11.47 4.47
CA GLU A 19 14.58 11.22 4.61
C GLU A 19 14.86 10.01 5.51
N LYS A 20 14.18 9.95 6.67
CA LYS A 20 14.31 8.85 7.62
C LYS A 20 13.87 7.53 7.00
N GLU A 21 12.74 7.53 6.31
CA GLU A 21 12.20 6.32 5.70
C GLU A 21 13.07 5.84 4.54
N LEU A 22 13.48 6.72 3.63
CA LEU A 22 14.37 6.37 2.53
C LEU A 22 15.71 5.84 3.03
N LYS A 23 16.28 6.40 4.10
CA LYS A 23 17.50 5.87 4.72
C LYS A 23 17.33 4.41 5.16
N VAL A 24 16.17 4.05 5.75
CA VAL A 24 15.85 2.67 6.14
C VAL A 24 15.68 1.78 4.92
N VAL A 25 14.90 2.23 3.93
CA VAL A 25 14.63 1.48 2.69
C VAL A 25 15.93 1.23 1.92
N LEU A 26 16.74 2.25 1.68
CA LEU A 26 18.02 2.11 0.95
C LEU A 26 19.00 1.20 1.70
N LYS A 27 19.07 1.31 3.04
CA LYS A 27 19.85 0.37 3.86
C LYS A 27 19.36 -1.07 3.70
N ALA A 28 18.06 -1.31 3.63
CA ALA A 28 17.51 -2.65 3.40
C ALA A 28 17.82 -3.16 1.98
N LEU A 29 17.80 -2.26 0.98
CA LEU A 29 18.11 -2.56 -0.42
C LEU A 29 19.61 -2.71 -0.73
N SER A 30 20.52 -2.53 0.24
CA SER A 30 21.97 -2.68 0.06
C SER A 30 22.44 -4.10 -0.34
N VAL A 31 21.52 -5.03 -0.54
CA VAL A 31 21.75 -6.36 -1.13
C VAL A 31 21.93 -6.30 -2.65
N PHE A 32 21.44 -5.24 -3.28
CA PHE A 32 21.59 -5.01 -4.71
C PHE A 32 22.93 -4.35 -5.04
N LYS A 33 23.39 -4.57 -6.24
CA LYS A 33 24.67 -4.01 -6.73
C LYS A 33 24.59 -2.50 -6.86
N ASP A 34 23.43 -2.03 -7.34
CA ASP A 34 23.17 -0.62 -7.60
C ASP A 34 21.69 -0.34 -7.33
N VAL A 35 21.40 0.81 -6.72
CA VAL A 35 20.03 1.25 -6.39
C VAL A 35 19.85 2.68 -6.86
N GLU A 36 18.98 2.86 -7.82
CA GLU A 36 18.51 4.16 -8.29
C GLU A 36 17.15 4.47 -7.68
N VAL A 37 16.80 5.74 -7.50
CA VAL A 37 15.53 6.21 -6.96
C VAL A 37 14.85 7.15 -7.94
N PHE A 38 13.57 6.89 -8.23
CA PHE A 38 12.74 7.79 -9.00
C PHE A 38 11.37 7.95 -8.32
N LEU A 39 11.07 9.15 -7.83
CA LEU A 39 9.82 9.45 -7.14
C LEU A 39 8.92 10.36 -7.96
N VAL A 40 7.62 10.20 -7.78
CA VAL A 40 6.60 11.09 -8.36
C VAL A 40 5.88 11.80 -7.22
N GLU A 41 6.00 13.12 -7.20
CA GLU A 41 5.36 13.98 -6.23
C GLU A 41 4.10 14.62 -6.82
N SER A 42 3.04 14.73 -6.03
CA SER A 42 1.88 15.56 -6.38
C SER A 42 1.18 16.09 -5.13
N ASP A 43 0.52 17.22 -5.27
CA ASP A 43 -0.40 17.80 -4.29
C ASP A 43 0.23 18.16 -2.93
N SER A 44 1.54 18.22 -2.78
CA SER A 44 2.14 18.66 -1.52
C SER A 44 1.89 20.14 -1.26
N VAL A 45 1.58 20.42 0.00
CA VAL A 45 1.39 21.81 0.53
C VAL A 45 2.42 22.15 1.59
N ASP A 46 3.23 21.18 2.00
CA ASP A 46 4.37 21.33 2.91
C ASP A 46 5.69 21.52 2.13
N THR A 47 6.82 21.39 2.79
CA THR A 47 8.15 21.55 2.20
C THR A 47 8.68 20.30 1.48
N THR A 48 7.83 19.32 1.13
CA THR A 48 8.24 18.05 0.48
C THR A 48 9.08 18.30 -0.76
N ILE A 49 8.66 19.17 -1.68
CA ILE A 49 9.40 19.45 -2.93
C ILE A 49 10.81 19.99 -2.64
N LYS A 50 10.95 20.87 -1.64
CA LYS A 50 12.25 21.41 -1.22
C LYS A 50 13.16 20.29 -0.67
N VAL A 51 12.62 19.40 0.17
CA VAL A 51 13.37 18.26 0.71
C VAL A 51 13.83 17.32 -0.39
N LEU A 52 12.95 16.96 -1.33
CA LEU A 52 13.30 16.11 -2.48
C LEU A 52 14.36 16.77 -3.37
N GLY A 53 14.29 18.08 -3.57
CA GLY A 53 15.29 18.86 -4.32
C GLY A 53 16.68 18.79 -3.66
N ASN A 54 16.76 18.94 -2.35
CA ASN A 54 18.01 18.81 -1.60
C ASN A 54 18.58 17.38 -1.71
N MET A 55 17.75 16.36 -1.62
CA MET A 55 18.17 14.96 -1.77
C MET A 55 18.71 14.66 -3.17
N ARG A 56 18.09 15.21 -4.21
CA ARG A 56 18.57 15.09 -5.60
C ARG A 56 19.95 15.75 -5.78
N ASN A 57 20.15 16.92 -5.22
CA ASN A 57 21.45 17.63 -5.30
C ASN A 57 22.57 16.89 -4.54
N ALA A 58 22.21 16.14 -3.49
CA ALA A 58 23.18 15.38 -2.69
C ALA A 58 23.46 13.97 -3.23
N ASN A 59 22.66 13.44 -4.16
CA ASN A 59 22.80 12.06 -4.64
C ASN A 59 22.41 11.93 -6.11
N VAL A 60 23.39 11.58 -6.94
CA VAL A 60 23.23 11.41 -8.40
C VAL A 60 22.28 10.27 -8.78
N ASN A 61 22.09 9.29 -7.92
CA ASN A 61 21.18 8.16 -8.14
C ASN A 61 19.76 8.44 -7.65
N PHE A 62 19.45 9.66 -7.23
CA PHE A 62 18.13 10.08 -6.78
C PHE A 62 17.54 11.10 -7.75
N ASN A 63 16.35 10.81 -8.25
CA ASN A 63 15.59 11.73 -9.08
C ASN A 63 14.11 11.76 -8.69
N PHE A 64 13.41 12.84 -9.04
CA PHE A 64 11.97 12.95 -8.88
C PHE A 64 11.40 13.92 -9.91
N VAL A 65 10.09 13.78 -10.13
CA VAL A 65 9.24 14.72 -10.87
C VAL A 65 8.09 15.19 -9.98
N THR A 66 7.56 16.39 -10.27
CA THR A 66 6.37 16.90 -9.59
C THR A 66 5.28 17.17 -10.61
N GLU A 67 4.07 16.74 -10.28
CA GLU A 67 2.85 16.95 -11.07
C GLU A 67 1.99 18.12 -10.53
N GLY A 68 2.51 18.83 -9.53
CA GLY A 68 1.84 19.98 -8.94
C GLY A 68 0.50 19.60 -8.29
N LYS A 69 -0.52 20.43 -8.52
CA LYS A 69 -1.85 20.28 -7.88
C LYS A 69 -2.81 19.43 -8.73
N LEU A 70 -2.51 18.13 -8.86
CA LEU A 70 -3.36 17.18 -9.60
C LEU A 70 -4.77 17.05 -9.06
N SER A 71 -5.00 17.29 -7.77
CA SER A 71 -6.33 17.23 -7.15
C SER A 71 -7.35 18.19 -7.78
N LYS A 72 -6.90 19.26 -8.45
CA LYS A 72 -7.74 20.18 -9.18
C LYS A 72 -8.26 19.62 -10.51
N VAL A 73 -7.48 18.72 -11.14
CA VAL A 73 -7.77 18.15 -12.46
C VAL A 73 -8.33 16.72 -12.33
N ILE A 74 -7.82 15.94 -11.38
CA ILE A 74 -8.24 14.57 -11.10
C ILE A 74 -8.76 14.52 -9.65
N PRO A 75 -10.06 14.78 -9.39
CA PRO A 75 -10.62 14.81 -8.04
C PRO A 75 -10.55 13.46 -7.31
N ASN A 76 -10.69 12.35 -8.05
CA ASN A 76 -10.64 11.01 -7.47
C ASN A 76 -9.21 10.67 -7.02
N ARG A 77 -9.05 10.36 -5.72
CA ARG A 77 -7.73 10.06 -5.14
C ARG A 77 -7.08 8.82 -5.76
N ILE A 78 -7.86 7.76 -6.05
CA ILE A 78 -7.33 6.50 -6.61
C ILE A 78 -6.84 6.74 -8.03
N GLU A 79 -7.60 7.49 -8.83
CA GLU A 79 -7.20 7.86 -10.19
C GLU A 79 -5.92 8.71 -10.19
N ARG A 80 -5.77 9.66 -9.24
CA ARG A 80 -4.53 10.43 -9.10
C ARG A 80 -3.32 9.55 -8.77
N ILE A 81 -3.48 8.63 -7.81
CA ILE A 81 -2.40 7.69 -7.45
C ILE A 81 -2.04 6.83 -8.67
N ALA A 82 -3.04 6.28 -9.36
CA ALA A 82 -2.81 5.49 -10.57
C ALA A 82 -2.11 6.30 -11.67
N PHE A 83 -2.49 7.57 -11.86
CA PHE A 83 -1.83 8.50 -12.78
C PHE A 83 -0.35 8.68 -12.40
N CYS A 84 -0.05 9.04 -11.15
CA CYS A 84 1.33 9.21 -10.68
C CYS A 84 2.15 7.91 -10.79
N ARG A 85 1.55 6.75 -10.52
CA ARG A 85 2.22 5.46 -10.69
C ARG A 85 2.52 5.15 -12.16
N ASN A 86 1.66 5.53 -13.08
CA ASN A 86 1.92 5.36 -14.51
C ASN A 86 3.08 6.24 -15.02
N ILE A 87 3.37 7.38 -14.40
CA ILE A 87 4.54 8.19 -14.74
C ILE A 87 5.84 7.40 -14.51
N TYR A 88 6.00 6.70 -13.38
CA TYR A 88 7.18 5.88 -13.20
C TYR A 88 7.16 4.59 -14.05
N VAL A 89 5.99 4.06 -14.42
CA VAL A 89 5.91 2.97 -15.41
C VAL A 89 6.45 3.44 -16.75
N ASP A 90 6.04 4.61 -17.21
CA ASP A 90 6.51 5.18 -18.48
C ASP A 90 8.01 5.54 -18.41
N TYR A 91 8.48 6.04 -17.28
CA TYR A 91 9.92 6.23 -17.03
C TYR A 91 10.69 4.91 -17.16
N ILE A 92 10.23 3.82 -16.55
CA ILE A 92 10.83 2.50 -16.63
C ILE A 92 10.87 2.04 -18.09
N ARG A 93 9.75 2.09 -18.82
CA ARG A 93 9.65 1.68 -20.24
C ARG A 93 10.64 2.43 -21.12
N LYS A 94 10.67 3.75 -20.97
CA LYS A 94 11.56 4.63 -21.74
C LYS A 94 13.05 4.31 -21.54
N HIS A 95 13.45 3.93 -20.32
CA HIS A 95 14.85 3.74 -19.97
C HIS A 95 15.26 2.26 -19.85
N TYR A 96 14.33 1.31 -20.06
CA TYR A 96 14.52 -0.11 -19.83
C TYR A 96 15.77 -0.69 -20.49
N GLN A 97 15.95 -0.44 -21.78
CA GLN A 97 17.09 -0.95 -22.56
C GLN A 97 18.43 -0.33 -22.14
N LYS A 98 18.42 0.94 -21.74
CA LYS A 98 19.63 1.67 -21.37
C LYS A 98 20.10 1.32 -19.95
N GLN A 99 19.17 1.33 -18.97
CA GLN A 99 19.51 1.19 -17.55
C GLN A 99 19.67 -0.27 -17.12
N LYS A 100 18.94 -1.19 -17.77
CA LYS A 100 19.01 -2.64 -17.50
C LYS A 100 18.80 -2.96 -16.02
N TRP A 101 17.77 -2.38 -15.39
CA TRP A 101 17.36 -2.79 -14.06
C TRP A 101 16.83 -4.21 -14.09
N ASP A 102 17.30 -5.06 -13.18
CA ASP A 102 16.79 -6.42 -13.01
C ASP A 102 15.49 -6.41 -12.22
N TYR A 103 15.39 -5.47 -11.28
CA TYR A 103 14.26 -5.36 -10.36
C TYR A 103 13.78 -3.92 -10.23
N VAL A 104 12.49 -3.79 -9.90
CA VAL A 104 11.87 -2.53 -9.49
C VAL A 104 11.24 -2.75 -8.12
N ALA A 105 11.61 -1.94 -7.14
CA ALA A 105 10.92 -1.86 -5.86
C ALA A 105 9.90 -0.72 -5.90
N VAL A 106 8.66 -1.02 -5.55
CA VAL A 106 7.59 -0.02 -5.39
C VAL A 106 7.36 0.18 -3.89
N ALA A 107 7.38 1.44 -3.43
CA ALA A 107 7.20 1.76 -2.02
C ALA A 107 6.20 2.90 -1.80
N ASP A 108 5.31 2.74 -0.82
CA ASP A 108 4.65 3.87 -0.18
C ASP A 108 5.65 4.49 0.81
N LEU A 109 5.87 5.79 0.73
CA LEU A 109 6.89 6.48 1.52
C LEU A 109 6.23 7.47 2.50
N ASP A 110 5.25 6.96 3.24
CA ASP A 110 4.44 7.67 4.24
C ASP A 110 4.74 7.22 5.68
N GLY A 111 5.88 6.55 5.90
CA GLY A 111 6.31 6.03 7.20
C GLY A 111 6.03 4.55 7.43
N ILE A 112 5.43 3.84 6.46
CA ILE A 112 5.07 2.42 6.63
C ILE A 112 6.28 1.48 6.59
N ASN A 113 7.39 1.87 5.96
CA ASN A 113 8.53 0.98 5.69
C ASN A 113 9.67 1.07 6.72
N LEU A 114 9.43 1.68 7.89
CA LEU A 114 10.46 1.89 8.92
C LEU A 114 11.01 0.61 9.58
N LYS A 115 10.47 -0.57 9.24
CA LYS A 115 10.93 -1.87 9.75
C LYS A 115 11.49 -2.79 8.67
N LEU A 116 11.63 -2.29 7.43
CA LEU A 116 12.34 -3.02 6.39
C LEU A 116 13.78 -3.34 6.83
N SER A 117 14.26 -4.49 6.44
CA SER A 117 15.60 -4.95 6.80
C SER A 117 16.27 -5.70 5.65
N LYS A 118 17.60 -5.65 5.60
CA LYS A 118 18.43 -6.41 4.66
C LYS A 118 18.05 -7.90 4.66
N LYS A 119 17.92 -8.52 5.85
CA LYS A 119 17.51 -9.94 5.99
C LYS A 119 16.11 -10.20 5.40
N GLY A 120 15.19 -9.24 5.50
CA GLY A 120 13.86 -9.32 4.89
C GLY A 120 13.95 -9.35 3.37
N ILE A 121 14.71 -8.45 2.77
CA ILE A 121 14.95 -8.40 1.32
C ILE A 121 15.67 -9.67 0.84
N GLU A 122 16.76 -10.10 1.51
CA GLU A 122 17.48 -11.34 1.18
C GLU A 122 16.57 -12.57 1.18
N SER A 123 15.56 -12.60 2.05
CA SER A 123 14.62 -13.72 2.12
C SER A 123 13.76 -13.90 0.87
N CYS A 124 13.59 -12.86 0.07
CA CYS A 124 12.87 -12.91 -1.20
C CYS A 124 13.59 -13.79 -2.24
N PHE A 125 14.92 -13.88 -2.15
CA PHE A 125 15.77 -14.58 -3.10
C PHE A 125 16.20 -15.99 -2.63
N LYS A 126 15.81 -16.38 -1.41
CA LYS A 126 16.11 -17.72 -0.86
C LYS A 126 15.03 -18.76 -1.19
N SER A 127 13.97 -18.36 -1.85
CA SER A 127 12.89 -19.26 -2.25
C SER A 127 13.30 -20.11 -3.45
N LYS A 128 12.85 -21.38 -3.46
CA LYS A 128 12.93 -22.26 -4.64
C LYS A 128 11.87 -21.89 -5.71
N PHE A 129 10.88 -21.10 -5.35
CA PHE A 129 9.83 -20.66 -6.28
C PHE A 129 10.33 -19.48 -7.12
N SER A 130 10.10 -19.57 -8.42
CA SER A 130 10.20 -18.39 -9.29
C SER A 130 9.05 -17.44 -8.96
N TRP A 131 9.31 -16.14 -8.99
CA TRP A 131 8.30 -15.11 -8.75
C TRP A 131 8.51 -13.93 -9.70
N ASP A 132 7.46 -13.22 -10.02
CA ASP A 132 7.50 -11.97 -10.78
C ASP A 132 7.21 -10.76 -9.90
N GLY A 133 6.55 -10.99 -8.75
CA GLY A 133 6.36 -10.00 -7.70
C GLY A 133 6.39 -10.60 -6.29
N ILE A 134 7.07 -9.94 -5.37
CA ILE A 134 7.05 -10.25 -3.93
C ILE A 134 6.68 -9.01 -3.14
N THR A 135 5.68 -9.14 -2.27
CA THR A 135 5.14 -8.05 -1.48
C THR A 135 5.42 -8.20 0.01
N ALA A 136 5.43 -7.07 0.71
CA ALA A 136 5.72 -7.03 2.13
C ALA A 136 4.57 -7.60 2.99
N ASN A 137 4.92 -7.91 4.23
CA ASN A 137 4.02 -8.34 5.30
C ASN A 137 4.19 -7.43 6.53
N GLN A 138 3.21 -7.45 7.41
CA GLN A 138 3.26 -6.74 8.69
C GLN A 138 3.24 -7.73 9.86
N LYS A 139 4.00 -7.42 10.92
CA LYS A 139 4.26 -8.35 12.03
C LYS A 139 3.01 -8.83 12.76
N PHE A 140 2.01 -7.94 12.94
CA PHE A 140 0.81 -8.23 13.75
C PHE A 140 -0.45 -8.51 12.95
N GLY A 141 -0.35 -8.58 11.63
CA GLY A 141 -1.41 -8.94 10.70
C GLY A 141 -1.33 -8.15 9.40
N TYR A 142 -1.58 -8.84 8.32
CA TYR A 142 -1.61 -8.23 6.99
C TYR A 142 -2.80 -7.24 6.92
N TYR A 143 -2.51 -5.95 6.69
CA TYR A 143 -3.53 -4.91 6.79
C TYR A 143 -4.10 -4.48 5.46
N ASP A 144 -3.34 -4.62 4.38
CA ASP A 144 -3.66 -4.05 3.07
C ASP A 144 -4.64 -4.93 2.29
N LEU A 145 -5.84 -5.07 2.85
CA LEU A 145 -6.93 -5.84 2.22
C LEU A 145 -7.47 -5.16 0.95
N TYR A 146 -7.14 -3.90 0.76
CA TYR A 146 -7.56 -3.14 -0.41
C TYR A 146 -6.92 -3.67 -1.68
N ALA A 147 -5.60 -3.91 -1.61
CA ALA A 147 -4.81 -4.47 -2.70
C ALA A 147 -4.81 -6.01 -2.72
N LEU A 148 -5.38 -6.67 -1.71
CA LEU A 148 -5.30 -8.13 -1.58
C LEU A 148 -6.37 -8.84 -2.41
N ARG A 149 -5.94 -9.79 -3.25
CA ARG A 149 -6.78 -10.81 -3.89
C ARG A 149 -6.07 -12.15 -3.76
N ALA A 150 -6.71 -13.09 -3.05
CA ALA A 150 -6.12 -14.40 -2.77
C ALA A 150 -7.23 -15.43 -2.52
N LYS A 151 -7.17 -16.56 -3.20
CA LYS A 151 -8.11 -17.69 -3.05
C LYS A 151 -8.10 -18.19 -1.60
N GLY A 152 -9.28 -18.39 -1.03
CA GLY A 152 -9.47 -18.85 0.36
C GLY A 152 -9.16 -17.79 1.42
N TRP A 153 -8.79 -16.55 1.04
CA TRP A 153 -8.50 -15.47 1.99
C TRP A 153 -9.33 -14.21 1.69
N VAL A 154 -9.05 -13.52 0.58
CA VAL A 154 -9.81 -12.36 0.09
C VAL A 154 -9.98 -12.50 -1.42
N GLU A 155 -11.10 -13.07 -1.84
CA GLU A 155 -11.36 -13.36 -3.26
C GLU A 155 -11.99 -12.16 -3.97
N GLN A 156 -12.79 -11.38 -3.25
CA GLN A 156 -13.46 -10.19 -3.76
C GLN A 156 -13.09 -8.97 -2.90
N ASP A 157 -13.50 -7.79 -3.34
CA ASP A 157 -13.27 -6.56 -2.59
C ASP A 157 -14.10 -6.55 -1.30
N CYS A 158 -13.43 -6.77 -0.17
CA CYS A 158 -14.08 -6.84 1.13
C CYS A 158 -14.69 -5.49 1.59
N PHE A 159 -14.22 -4.37 1.05
CA PHE A 159 -14.80 -3.06 1.34
C PHE A 159 -16.09 -2.85 0.54
N GLU A 160 -16.14 -3.32 -0.70
CA GLU A 160 -17.38 -3.33 -1.48
C GLU A 160 -18.44 -4.24 -0.83
N GLU A 161 -18.04 -5.45 -0.38
CA GLU A 161 -18.91 -6.36 0.36
C GLU A 161 -19.47 -5.70 1.64
N LEU A 162 -18.60 -4.99 2.37
CA LEU A 162 -19.00 -4.23 3.56
C LEU A 162 -20.04 -3.14 3.21
N GLU A 163 -19.79 -2.34 2.16
CA GLU A 163 -20.73 -1.29 1.77
C GLU A 163 -22.07 -1.84 1.27
N LYS A 164 -22.08 -2.92 0.49
CA LYS A 164 -23.30 -3.64 0.10
C LYS A 164 -24.09 -4.09 1.33
N SER A 165 -23.40 -4.69 2.32
CA SER A 165 -24.04 -5.17 3.55
C SER A 165 -24.63 -4.04 4.40
N LYS A 166 -24.00 -2.87 4.44
CA LYS A 166 -24.54 -1.69 5.13
C LYS A 166 -25.82 -1.17 4.48
N ARG A 167 -25.93 -1.25 3.14
CA ARG A 167 -27.12 -0.78 2.41
C ARG A 167 -28.34 -1.68 2.62
N ILE A 168 -28.13 -2.99 2.75
CA ILE A 168 -29.21 -3.97 2.93
C ILE A 168 -29.81 -3.86 4.32
N VAL A 169 -29.00 -3.53 5.35
CA VAL A 169 -29.46 -3.47 6.73
C VAL A 169 -29.56 -2.01 7.19
N PHE A 170 -30.75 -1.45 6.99
CA PHE A 170 -31.07 -0.14 7.56
C PHE A 170 -31.40 -0.29 9.05
N VAL A 171 -30.50 0.19 9.91
CA VAL A 171 -30.78 0.26 11.36
C VAL A 171 -31.77 1.38 11.60
N GLN A 172 -33.07 1.04 11.77
CA GLN A 172 -34.08 2.01 12.14
C GLN A 172 -33.67 2.79 13.40
N LYS A 173 -33.75 4.12 13.33
CA LYS A 173 -33.59 4.97 14.52
C LYS A 173 -34.69 4.58 15.49
N ALA A 174 -34.32 3.89 16.56
CA ALA A 174 -35.29 3.60 17.63
C ALA A 174 -35.65 4.91 18.34
N LYS A 175 -36.87 4.96 18.92
CA LYS A 175 -37.36 6.08 19.77
C LYS A 175 -36.58 6.25 21.10
N TYR A 176 -35.35 5.73 21.16
CA TYR A 176 -34.43 5.82 22.30
C TYR A 176 -33.51 7.03 22.14
N GLY A 177 -33.02 7.58 23.26
CA GLY A 177 -32.16 8.76 23.26
C GLY A 177 -30.90 8.63 22.37
N LYS A 178 -30.27 9.78 22.05
CA LYS A 178 -29.10 9.88 21.13
C LYS A 178 -27.97 8.89 21.49
N VAL A 179 -27.69 8.65 22.78
CA VAL A 179 -26.62 7.76 23.25
C VAL A 179 -26.91 6.28 22.92
N ILE A 180 -28.14 5.82 23.18
CA ILE A 180 -28.53 4.41 22.92
C ILE A 180 -28.49 4.16 21.42
N ASN A 181 -28.95 5.08 20.61
CA ASN A 181 -28.89 4.97 19.15
C ASN A 181 -27.42 4.93 18.65
N PHE A 182 -26.52 5.75 19.22
CA PHE A 182 -25.10 5.68 18.93
C PHE A 182 -24.52 4.30 19.25
N LEU A 183 -24.75 3.76 20.43
CA LEU A 183 -24.22 2.44 20.85
C LEU A 183 -24.73 1.33 19.92
N ARG A 184 -26.05 1.28 19.63
CA ARG A 184 -26.63 0.29 18.72
C ARG A 184 -25.99 0.36 17.33
N GLN A 185 -25.88 1.55 16.77
CA GLN A 185 -25.24 1.75 15.45
C GLN A 185 -23.76 1.37 15.48
N PHE A 186 -23.04 1.78 16.53
CA PHE A 186 -21.64 1.44 16.70
C PHE A 186 -21.42 -0.09 16.69
N TYR A 187 -22.08 -0.83 17.57
CA TYR A 187 -21.93 -2.29 17.67
C TYR A 187 -22.36 -3.01 16.41
N PHE A 188 -23.42 -2.54 15.76
CA PHE A 188 -23.88 -3.11 14.51
C PHE A 188 -22.84 -2.93 13.39
N TYR A 189 -22.38 -1.71 13.12
CA TYR A 189 -21.39 -1.46 12.09
C TYR A 189 -20.02 -2.06 12.44
N ASP A 190 -19.69 -2.17 13.71
CA ASP A 190 -18.47 -2.83 14.17
C ASP A 190 -18.50 -4.32 13.88
N SER A 191 -19.65 -4.99 14.08
CA SER A 191 -19.81 -6.41 13.75
C SER A 191 -19.62 -6.67 12.24
N LEU A 192 -20.16 -5.80 11.38
CA LEU A 192 -19.92 -5.88 9.92
C LEU A 192 -18.45 -5.67 9.56
N ARG A 193 -17.81 -4.64 10.11
CA ARG A 193 -16.37 -4.42 9.91
C ARG A 193 -15.53 -5.60 10.41
N LYS A 194 -15.89 -6.18 11.54
CA LYS A 194 -15.22 -7.37 12.06
C LYS A 194 -15.35 -8.54 11.07
N LYS A 195 -16.54 -8.79 10.57
CA LYS A 195 -16.82 -9.87 9.59
C LYS A 195 -16.05 -9.68 8.30
N TYR A 196 -16.16 -8.52 7.66
CA TYR A 196 -15.66 -8.28 6.30
C TYR A 196 -14.21 -7.81 6.24
N ILE A 197 -13.70 -7.15 7.29
CA ILE A 197 -12.37 -6.54 7.29
C ILE A 197 -11.45 -7.18 8.34
N TYR A 198 -11.74 -7.01 9.65
CA TYR A 198 -10.76 -7.29 10.68
C TYR A 198 -10.42 -8.78 10.84
N ASN A 199 -11.38 -9.69 10.62
CA ASN A 199 -11.13 -11.12 10.63
C ASN A 199 -10.26 -11.58 9.44
N LYS A 200 -10.26 -10.82 8.34
CA LYS A 200 -9.42 -11.07 7.16
C LYS A 200 -7.98 -10.54 7.31
N MET A 201 -7.71 -9.66 8.29
CA MET A 201 -6.36 -9.22 8.63
C MET A 201 -5.59 -10.29 9.40
N ILE A 202 -5.29 -11.42 8.77
CA ILE A 202 -4.59 -12.54 9.41
C ILE A 202 -3.10 -12.28 9.61
N LYS A 203 -2.51 -12.97 10.58
CA LYS A 203 -1.08 -12.93 10.85
C LYS A 203 -0.38 -14.01 10.04
N LEU A 204 0.42 -13.61 9.06
CA LEU A 204 1.31 -14.51 8.34
C LEU A 204 2.59 -14.75 9.14
N ARG A 205 2.97 -16.00 9.31
CA ARG A 205 4.14 -16.41 10.12
C ARG A 205 5.29 -16.82 9.20
N LYS A 206 6.50 -16.63 9.63
CA LYS A 206 7.71 -17.01 8.89
C LYS A 206 7.74 -18.47 8.44
N LYS A 207 7.09 -19.37 9.17
CA LYS A 207 6.97 -20.80 8.85
C LYS A 207 5.99 -21.08 7.70
N ASP A 208 5.08 -20.16 7.41
CA ASP A 208 4.05 -20.35 6.39
C ASP A 208 4.66 -20.29 4.95
N GLY A 209 5.95 -19.92 4.82
CA GLY A 209 6.61 -19.79 3.51
C GLY A 209 6.08 -18.59 2.71
N LEU A 210 6.36 -18.59 1.42
CA LEU A 210 5.75 -17.61 0.50
C LEU A 210 4.27 -17.94 0.31
N VAL A 211 3.41 -16.93 0.45
CA VAL A 211 1.96 -17.08 0.28
C VAL A 211 1.58 -16.57 -1.11
N ARG A 212 1.15 -17.47 -2.00
CA ARG A 212 0.73 -17.12 -3.36
C ARG A 212 -0.54 -16.29 -3.32
N VAL A 213 -0.59 -15.23 -4.11
CA VAL A 213 -1.73 -14.32 -4.22
C VAL A 213 -1.91 -13.88 -5.68
N GLU A 214 -3.11 -13.44 -6.02
CA GLU A 214 -3.36 -12.80 -7.32
C GLU A 214 -3.01 -11.31 -7.28
N SER A 215 -3.17 -10.68 -6.11
CA SER A 215 -2.76 -9.30 -5.86
C SER A 215 -2.46 -9.09 -4.38
N ALA A 216 -1.44 -8.31 -4.11
CA ALA A 216 -1.10 -7.78 -2.78
C ALA A 216 -0.13 -6.59 -2.95
N PHE A 217 0.05 -5.80 -1.88
CA PHE A 217 1.09 -4.77 -1.87
C PHE A 217 1.69 -4.56 -0.48
N GLY A 218 0.90 -4.13 0.50
CA GLY A 218 1.34 -3.96 1.88
C GLY A 218 2.29 -2.78 2.11
N GLY A 219 2.35 -1.81 1.18
CA GLY A 219 3.20 -0.63 1.25
C GLY A 219 4.62 -0.81 0.71
N PHE A 220 5.02 -2.05 0.33
CA PHE A 220 6.30 -2.33 -0.32
C PHE A 220 6.24 -3.63 -1.13
N ALA A 221 6.78 -3.59 -2.35
CA ALA A 221 6.89 -4.77 -3.21
C ALA A 221 8.16 -4.71 -4.06
N ILE A 222 8.71 -5.86 -4.42
CA ILE A 222 9.79 -6.01 -5.41
C ILE A 222 9.24 -6.81 -6.57
N TYR A 223 9.41 -6.30 -7.77
CA TYR A 223 9.02 -6.94 -9.02
C TYR A 223 10.23 -7.16 -9.92
N LYS A 224 10.21 -8.19 -10.78
CA LYS A 224 11.13 -8.23 -11.93
C LYS A 224 10.80 -7.06 -12.85
N SER A 225 11.81 -6.33 -13.31
CA SER A 225 11.60 -5.12 -14.10
C SER A 225 10.81 -5.36 -15.39
N LYS A 226 10.94 -6.53 -16.00
CA LYS A 226 10.23 -6.92 -17.23
C LYS A 226 8.71 -6.81 -17.14
N VAL A 227 8.11 -6.94 -15.94
CA VAL A 227 6.64 -6.87 -15.80
C VAL A 227 6.09 -5.49 -16.11
N PHE A 228 6.89 -4.43 -15.93
CA PHE A 228 6.50 -3.06 -16.22
C PHE A 228 6.38 -2.78 -17.74
N LEU A 229 6.90 -3.66 -18.59
CA LEU A 229 6.75 -3.52 -20.04
C LEU A 229 5.30 -3.74 -20.51
N TYR A 230 4.52 -4.53 -19.78
CA TYR A 230 3.14 -4.88 -20.13
C TYR A 230 2.12 -4.55 -19.03
N ALA A 231 2.53 -4.44 -17.77
CA ALA A 231 1.63 -4.07 -16.68
C ALA A 231 1.69 -2.55 -16.40
N ASP A 232 0.55 -1.95 -16.11
CA ASP A 232 0.39 -0.57 -15.71
C ASP A 232 -0.79 -0.43 -14.74
N TYR A 233 -0.95 0.77 -14.16
CA TYR A 233 -1.97 1.10 -13.16
C TYR A 233 -3.26 1.68 -13.77
N LYS A 234 -3.50 1.51 -15.07
CA LYS A 234 -4.76 1.96 -15.70
C LYS A 234 -5.95 1.23 -15.11
N LEU A 235 -6.95 1.98 -14.69
CA LEU A 235 -8.16 1.47 -14.05
C LEU A 235 -9.17 1.07 -15.14
N ASP A 236 -9.64 -0.17 -15.13
CA ASP A 236 -10.63 -0.69 -16.10
C ASP A 236 -12.07 -0.59 -15.57
N SER A 237 -12.24 -0.35 -14.27
CA SER A 237 -13.54 -0.31 -13.61
C SER A 237 -13.46 0.45 -12.28
N LYS A 238 -14.59 0.58 -11.56
CA LYS A 238 -14.66 1.16 -10.21
C LYS A 238 -14.06 0.25 -9.11
N ILE A 239 -12.98 -0.46 -9.41
CA ILE A 239 -12.26 -1.23 -8.40
C ILE A 239 -11.52 -0.26 -7.47
N HIS A 240 -11.37 -0.67 -6.20
CA HIS A 240 -10.94 0.21 -5.14
C HIS A 240 -9.41 0.38 -5.02
N SER A 241 -8.58 -0.50 -5.63
CA SER A 241 -7.11 -0.38 -5.58
C SER A 241 -6.46 -0.53 -6.94
N GLU A 242 -5.60 0.43 -7.28
CA GLU A 242 -4.83 0.44 -8.52
C GLU A 242 -3.82 -0.72 -8.58
N HIS A 243 -3.34 -1.20 -7.44
CA HIS A 243 -2.45 -2.37 -7.36
C HIS A 243 -3.12 -3.65 -7.85
N VAL A 244 -4.44 -3.80 -7.67
CA VAL A 244 -5.17 -4.97 -8.15
C VAL A 244 -5.07 -5.05 -9.67
N PHE A 245 -5.26 -3.94 -10.39
CA PHE A 245 -5.15 -3.90 -11.86
C PHE A 245 -3.74 -4.24 -12.33
N PHE A 246 -2.72 -3.64 -11.71
CA PHE A 246 -1.33 -3.90 -12.04
C PHE A 246 -0.98 -5.38 -11.86
N ASN A 247 -1.30 -5.94 -10.70
CA ASN A 247 -0.98 -7.31 -10.35
C ASN A 247 -1.75 -8.33 -11.20
N LEU A 248 -3.04 -8.11 -11.47
CA LEU A 248 -3.83 -9.00 -12.32
C LEU A 248 -3.31 -9.04 -13.77
N LYS A 249 -2.71 -7.96 -14.29
CA LYS A 249 -2.05 -8.00 -15.60
C LYS A 249 -0.84 -8.94 -15.57
N ILE A 250 -0.08 -8.98 -14.48
CA ILE A 250 1.03 -9.92 -14.30
C ILE A 250 0.51 -11.36 -14.27
N ILE A 251 -0.55 -11.63 -13.48
CA ILE A 251 -1.16 -12.97 -13.37
C ILE A 251 -1.71 -13.45 -14.73
N ARG A 252 -2.38 -12.58 -15.49
CA ARG A 252 -2.91 -12.90 -16.84
C ARG A 252 -1.83 -13.29 -17.84
N GLN A 253 -0.60 -12.83 -17.63
CA GLN A 253 0.59 -13.21 -18.43
C GLN A 253 1.32 -14.45 -17.86
N GLY A 254 0.69 -15.19 -16.95
CA GLY A 254 1.28 -16.38 -16.32
C GLY A 254 2.32 -16.07 -15.23
N GLY A 255 2.43 -14.82 -14.80
CA GLY A 255 3.36 -14.42 -13.74
C GLY A 255 2.87 -14.86 -12.35
N GLU A 256 3.77 -14.85 -11.38
CA GLU A 256 3.49 -15.29 -10.02
C GLU A 256 3.82 -14.20 -8.99
N ILE A 257 2.87 -13.95 -8.10
CA ILE A 257 2.97 -12.95 -7.03
C ILE A 257 2.81 -13.63 -5.68
N TYR A 258 3.64 -13.21 -4.71
CA TYR A 258 3.64 -13.75 -3.36
C TYR A 258 3.71 -12.66 -2.30
N VAL A 259 3.05 -12.87 -1.17
CA VAL A 259 3.36 -12.17 0.08
C VAL A 259 4.48 -12.95 0.78
N ASN A 260 5.57 -12.25 1.16
CA ASN A 260 6.65 -12.88 1.92
C ASN A 260 6.52 -12.57 3.41
N PRO A 261 6.18 -13.56 4.26
CA PRO A 261 6.06 -13.35 5.71
C PRO A 261 7.33 -12.89 6.41
N ARG A 262 8.49 -13.04 5.77
CA ARG A 262 9.80 -12.59 6.28
C ARG A 262 10.14 -11.17 5.86
N LEU A 263 9.51 -10.64 4.81
CA LEU A 263 9.67 -9.26 4.35
C LEU A 263 8.76 -8.33 5.17
N VAL A 264 9.14 -8.07 6.41
CA VAL A 264 8.35 -7.24 7.33
C VAL A 264 8.76 -5.78 7.19
N ASN A 265 7.83 -4.93 6.73
CA ASN A 265 8.05 -3.49 6.59
C ASN A 265 7.49 -2.68 7.78
N SER A 266 6.51 -3.20 8.51
CA SER A 266 5.87 -2.52 9.64
C SER A 266 5.51 -3.48 10.76
N TRP A 267 5.49 -2.97 12.01
CA TRP A 267 5.00 -3.72 13.17
C TRP A 267 3.58 -3.30 13.50
N PHE A 268 3.41 -2.06 13.93
CA PHE A 268 2.13 -1.43 14.20
C PHE A 268 1.89 -0.30 13.22
N ASN A 269 0.70 -0.25 12.67
CA ASN A 269 0.20 0.89 11.92
C ASN A 269 -1.23 1.20 12.38
N VAL A 270 -1.76 2.33 11.96
CA VAL A 270 -3.10 2.78 12.34
C VAL A 270 -4.18 1.75 11.96
N TYR A 271 -3.99 1.05 10.85
CA TYR A 271 -4.95 0.02 10.37
C TYR A 271 -4.95 -1.19 11.29
N ASN A 272 -3.78 -1.67 11.74
CA ASN A 272 -3.70 -2.80 12.68
C ASN A 272 -4.24 -2.45 14.07
N LEU A 273 -4.07 -1.20 14.54
CA LEU A 273 -4.66 -0.73 15.79
C LEU A 273 -6.19 -0.74 15.74
N ASN A 274 -6.77 -0.52 14.56
CA ASN A 274 -8.22 -0.59 14.37
C ASN A 274 -8.82 -2.01 14.54
N LYS A 275 -8.02 -3.07 14.70
CA LYS A 275 -8.52 -4.39 15.12
C LYS A 275 -9.05 -4.40 16.55
N PHE A 276 -8.58 -3.48 17.41
CA PHE A 276 -9.01 -3.43 18.81
C PHE A 276 -10.31 -2.65 18.95
N LEU A 277 -11.31 -3.29 19.56
CA LEU A 277 -12.64 -2.71 19.78
C LEU A 277 -12.56 -1.36 20.51
N VAL A 278 -11.72 -1.29 21.55
CA VAL A 278 -11.56 -0.08 22.38
C VAL A 278 -11.05 1.10 21.54
N VAL A 279 -10.08 0.88 20.63
CA VAL A 279 -9.54 1.93 19.74
C VAL A 279 -10.64 2.46 18.83
N ARG A 280 -11.45 1.55 18.25
CA ARG A 280 -12.54 1.94 17.36
C ARG A 280 -13.64 2.69 18.13
N PHE A 281 -13.98 2.19 19.32
CA PHE A 281 -14.99 2.83 20.17
C PHE A 281 -14.60 4.25 20.55
N ILE A 282 -13.38 4.46 21.04
CA ILE A 282 -12.87 5.80 21.40
C ILE A 282 -12.92 6.75 20.21
N ARG A 283 -12.54 6.28 19.03
CA ARG A 283 -12.56 7.11 17.80
C ARG A 283 -13.99 7.52 17.42
N GLU A 284 -14.93 6.60 17.42
CA GLU A 284 -16.31 6.90 17.03
C GLU A 284 -17.05 7.71 18.13
N ALA A 285 -16.76 7.45 19.40
CA ALA A 285 -17.28 8.24 20.51
C ALA A 285 -16.80 9.71 20.45
N ARG A 286 -15.52 9.94 20.12
CA ARG A 286 -15.00 11.32 19.92
C ARG A 286 -15.72 12.04 18.79
N LYS A 287 -16.04 11.37 17.66
CA LYS A 287 -16.83 11.96 16.57
C LYS A 287 -18.24 12.27 17.01
N PHE A 288 -18.89 11.35 17.74
CA PHE A 288 -20.23 11.53 18.28
C PHE A 288 -20.29 12.76 19.18
N LEU A 289 -19.36 12.91 20.14
CA LEU A 289 -19.30 14.03 21.07
C LEU A 289 -19.04 15.38 20.35
N ARG A 290 -18.20 15.41 19.31
CA ARG A 290 -18.00 16.61 18.50
C ARG A 290 -19.31 17.07 17.84
N ASN A 291 -20.03 16.15 17.22
CA ASN A 291 -21.30 16.45 16.57
C ASN A 291 -22.43 16.76 17.56
N TRP A 292 -22.32 16.32 18.81
CA TRP A 292 -23.25 16.64 19.89
C TRP A 292 -23.16 18.11 20.30
N ASN A 293 -21.94 18.66 20.36
CA ASN A 293 -21.70 20.06 20.76
C ASN A 293 -22.01 21.08 19.65
N THR A 294 -22.25 20.60 18.42
CA THR A 294 -22.58 21.44 17.24
C THR A 294 -24.06 21.38 16.85
N SER A 295 -24.89 20.60 17.54
CA SER A 295 -26.35 20.43 17.37
C SER A 295 -27.12 20.82 18.63
#